data_0718c48cfab1f44493b1565b1b02ddf6
#
_entry.id   0718c48cfab1f44493b1565b1b02ddf6
#
_cell.length_a   1.000
_cell.length_b   1.000
_cell.length_c   1.000
_cell.angle_alpha   90.00
_cell.angle_beta   90.00
_cell.angle_gamma   90.00
#
_symmetry.space_group_name_H-M   'P 1'
#
loop_
_entity.id
_entity.type
_entity.pdbx_description
1 polymer ?
#
loop_
_entity_poly.entity_id
_entity_poly.type
_entity_poly.pdbx_seq_one_letter_code
_entity_poly.pdbx_strand_id
1 'polypeptide(L)'
;MTASPAGTTGRPAPPVPARQPSDFRAAFTDSSTVGLALFPLGIALGVLVVHAGLDWWWATAFTALVYAGSLEFLLIGLVAAATPLAHVALTAFLVNFRHVFYALSFPLHRVGGRLGKAYSSFALTDEAYALTTGEAARSWSGRRIVWLQVLCQLYWVAGGTAGALLGGLVPDRLTGLDFALTALFVVLAVDAYRARRDIPTPVLALVCALVARFAVPGQMLPAALGLFTAGLLARHALAPRKKEEEPARA
;
A
#
# COMPACT_ATOMS: atom_id res chain seq x y z
N MET A 1 4.68 62.03 -54.24
CA MET A 1 4.26 61.76 -52.86
C MET A 1 3.48 60.44 -52.90
N THR A 2 4.16 59.30 -52.65
CA THR A 2 3.55 58.02 -52.67
C THR A 2 3.61 57.48 -51.24
N ALA A 3 2.44 57.30 -50.59
CA ALA A 3 2.30 56.81 -49.27
C ALA A 3 2.50 55.24 -49.26
N SER A 4 3.42 54.76 -48.45
CA SER A 4 3.67 53.34 -48.21
C SER A 4 2.58 52.77 -47.27
N PRO A 5 2.00 51.62 -47.56
CA PRO A 5 1.05 50.99 -46.62
C PRO A 5 1.76 50.40 -45.44
N ALA A 6 1.31 50.76 -44.23
CA ALA A 6 1.79 50.20 -42.95
C ALA A 6 1.51 48.70 -42.87
N GLY A 7 2.58 47.90 -42.71
CA GLY A 7 2.48 46.47 -42.51
C GLY A 7 1.81 46.13 -41.15
N THR A 8 0.68 45.45 -41.20
CA THR A 8 0.04 44.86 -40.03
C THR A 8 0.90 43.70 -39.49
N THR A 9 1.63 43.93 -38.42
CA THR A 9 2.32 42.91 -37.68
C THR A 9 1.27 42.00 -37.01
N GLY A 10 0.99 40.86 -37.63
CA GLY A 10 0.12 39.83 -37.07
C GLY A 10 0.67 39.35 -35.75
N ARG A 11 -0.08 39.61 -34.67
CA ARG A 11 0.21 39.07 -33.34
C ARG A 11 0.14 37.54 -33.43
N PRO A 12 1.18 36.78 -33.01
CA PRO A 12 1.12 35.33 -33.05
C PRO A 12 -0.06 34.86 -32.23
N ALA A 13 -0.84 33.90 -32.77
CA ALA A 13 -1.97 33.31 -32.09
C ALA A 13 -1.51 32.67 -30.75
N PRO A 14 -2.27 32.82 -29.67
CA PRO A 14 -1.91 32.20 -28.39
C PRO A 14 -1.79 30.68 -28.57
N PRO A 15 -0.82 30.05 -27.93
CA PRO A 15 -0.62 28.59 -28.03
C PRO A 15 -1.90 27.88 -27.59
N VAL A 16 -2.39 26.98 -28.44
CA VAL A 16 -3.56 26.12 -28.13
C VAL A 16 -3.24 25.34 -26.87
N PRO A 17 -4.04 25.43 -25.80
CA PRO A 17 -3.76 24.70 -24.58
C PRO A 17 -3.74 23.20 -24.88
N ALA A 18 -2.63 22.52 -24.56
CA ALA A 18 -2.50 21.09 -24.72
C ALA A 18 -3.65 20.41 -23.95
N ARG A 19 -4.40 19.56 -24.65
CA ARG A 19 -5.56 18.85 -24.08
C ARG A 19 -5.06 17.98 -22.93
N GLN A 20 -5.40 18.33 -21.70
CA GLN A 20 -5.00 17.54 -20.54
C GLN A 20 -5.61 16.14 -20.65
N PRO A 21 -4.83 15.07 -20.35
CA PRO A 21 -5.35 13.71 -20.37
C PRO A 21 -6.51 13.58 -19.39
N SER A 22 -7.50 12.73 -19.69
CA SER A 22 -8.59 12.46 -18.76
C SER A 22 -8.04 11.92 -17.43
N ASP A 23 -8.71 12.19 -16.32
CA ASP A 23 -8.32 11.72 -14.98
C ASP A 23 -8.04 10.21 -14.95
N PHE A 24 -8.87 9.43 -15.66
CA PHE A 24 -8.68 7.99 -15.79
C PHE A 24 -7.36 7.62 -16.50
N ARG A 25 -7.07 8.25 -17.63
CA ARG A 25 -5.85 7.96 -18.40
C ARG A 25 -4.59 8.34 -17.61
N ALA A 26 -4.67 9.46 -16.91
CA ALA A 26 -3.58 9.90 -16.03
C ALA A 26 -3.38 8.90 -14.87
N ALA A 27 -4.45 8.50 -14.18
CA ALA A 27 -4.41 7.50 -13.11
C ALA A 27 -3.87 6.14 -13.59
N PHE A 28 -4.25 5.71 -14.79
CA PHE A 28 -3.76 4.48 -15.39
C PHE A 28 -2.24 4.52 -15.62
N THR A 29 -1.74 5.63 -16.16
CA THR A 29 -0.29 5.82 -16.34
C THR A 29 0.46 5.82 -15.01
N ASP A 30 -0.07 6.51 -14.00
CA ASP A 30 0.56 6.60 -12.67
C ASP A 30 0.56 5.25 -11.93
N SER A 31 -0.51 4.45 -12.09
CA SER A 31 -0.67 3.16 -11.40
C SER A 31 -0.03 1.97 -12.13
N SER A 32 0.35 2.13 -13.40
CA SER A 32 0.81 1.00 -14.25
C SER A 32 2.03 0.27 -13.70
N THR A 33 3.02 1.01 -13.20
CA THR A 33 4.23 0.42 -12.58
C THR A 33 3.88 -0.36 -11.32
N VAL A 34 3.00 0.18 -10.50
CA VAL A 34 2.50 -0.49 -9.28
C VAL A 34 1.65 -1.70 -9.65
N GLY A 35 0.83 -1.59 -10.70
CA GLY A 35 0.04 -2.70 -11.23
C GLY A 35 0.89 -3.89 -11.68
N LEU A 36 2.04 -3.63 -12.29
CA LEU A 36 3.02 -4.67 -12.67
C LEU A 36 3.60 -5.41 -11.45
N ALA A 37 3.62 -4.79 -10.28
CA ALA A 37 4.03 -5.45 -9.03
C ALA A 37 2.85 -6.12 -8.33
N LEU A 38 1.69 -5.45 -8.24
CA LEU A 38 0.51 -5.96 -7.53
C LEU A 38 -0.08 -7.20 -8.20
N PHE A 39 -0.15 -7.24 -9.52
CA PHE A 39 -0.79 -8.34 -10.24
C PHE A 39 -0.07 -9.68 -10.02
N PRO A 40 1.26 -9.83 -10.20
CA PRO A 40 1.97 -11.07 -9.90
C PRO A 40 1.91 -11.45 -8.41
N LEU A 41 1.94 -10.45 -7.52
CA LEU A 41 1.81 -10.68 -6.09
C LEU A 41 0.42 -11.19 -5.73
N GLY A 42 -0.62 -10.65 -6.37
CA GLY A 42 -1.98 -11.18 -6.29
C GLY A 42 -2.07 -12.62 -6.78
N ILE A 43 -1.41 -12.96 -7.90
CA ILE A 43 -1.35 -14.35 -8.39
C ILE A 43 -0.77 -15.27 -7.32
N ALA A 44 0.32 -14.88 -6.67
CA ALA A 44 0.93 -15.66 -5.58
C ALA A 44 -0.05 -15.87 -4.42
N LEU A 45 -0.79 -14.84 -4.02
CA LEU A 45 -1.83 -14.94 -2.99
C LEU A 45 -2.92 -15.93 -3.41
N GLY A 46 -3.44 -15.84 -4.63
CA GLY A 46 -4.50 -16.70 -5.14
C GLY A 46 -4.08 -18.17 -5.16
N VAL A 47 -2.86 -18.46 -5.62
CA VAL A 47 -2.28 -19.80 -5.58
C VAL A 47 -2.19 -20.31 -4.12
N LEU A 48 -1.70 -19.50 -3.19
CA LEU A 48 -1.60 -19.88 -1.77
C LEU A 48 -2.97 -20.18 -1.15
N VAL A 49 -4.01 -19.42 -1.48
CA VAL A 49 -5.38 -19.65 -0.98
C VAL A 49 -5.85 -21.05 -1.38
N VAL A 50 -5.69 -21.43 -2.64
CA VAL A 50 -6.14 -22.76 -3.13
C VAL A 50 -5.27 -23.89 -2.53
N HIS A 51 -3.97 -23.70 -2.43
CA HIS A 51 -3.07 -24.68 -1.79
C HIS A 51 -3.30 -24.82 -0.28
N ALA A 52 -3.88 -23.80 0.37
CA ALA A 52 -4.36 -23.91 1.76
C ALA A 52 -5.69 -24.68 1.90
N GLY A 53 -6.23 -25.22 0.81
CA GLY A 53 -7.48 -25.99 0.78
C GLY A 53 -8.74 -25.15 0.73
N LEU A 54 -8.62 -23.86 0.44
CA LEU A 54 -9.76 -22.97 0.28
C LEU A 54 -10.20 -22.91 -1.20
N ASP A 55 -11.50 -22.74 -1.45
CA ASP A 55 -12.02 -22.57 -2.79
C ASP A 55 -11.49 -21.29 -3.46
N TRP A 56 -11.40 -21.28 -4.79
CA TRP A 56 -10.86 -20.16 -5.56
C TRP A 56 -11.55 -18.81 -5.29
N TRP A 57 -12.85 -18.80 -5.01
CA TRP A 57 -13.61 -17.57 -4.74
C TRP A 57 -13.20 -16.88 -3.44
N TRP A 58 -12.58 -17.60 -2.50
CA TRP A 58 -12.00 -16.99 -1.29
C TRP A 58 -10.89 -15.99 -1.62
N ALA A 59 -10.06 -16.26 -2.62
CA ALA A 59 -9.05 -15.32 -3.06
C ALA A 59 -9.68 -14.02 -3.58
N THR A 60 -10.73 -14.13 -4.39
CA THR A 60 -11.48 -12.97 -4.87
C THR A 60 -12.14 -12.21 -3.72
N ALA A 61 -12.73 -12.91 -2.75
CA ALA A 61 -13.36 -12.29 -1.59
C ALA A 61 -12.35 -11.56 -0.71
N PHE A 62 -11.21 -12.16 -0.43
CA PHE A 62 -10.15 -11.51 0.35
C PHE A 62 -9.63 -10.26 -0.37
N THR A 63 -9.21 -10.37 -1.61
CA THR A 63 -8.64 -9.26 -2.38
C THR A 63 -9.64 -8.13 -2.64
N ALA A 64 -10.94 -8.42 -2.71
CA ALA A 64 -11.97 -7.41 -2.93
C ALA A 64 -12.49 -6.76 -1.64
N LEU A 65 -12.63 -7.52 -0.55
CA LEU A 65 -13.32 -7.08 0.66
C LEU A 65 -12.37 -6.75 1.82
N VAL A 66 -11.27 -7.50 1.98
CA VAL A 66 -10.25 -7.22 2.99
C VAL A 66 -9.29 -6.17 2.45
N TYR A 67 -8.81 -6.35 1.25
CA TYR A 67 -7.96 -5.43 0.50
C TYR A 67 -6.78 -4.89 1.32
N ALA A 68 -6.11 -5.76 2.02
CA ALA A 68 -4.95 -5.50 2.87
C ALA A 68 -3.90 -6.61 2.68
N GLY A 69 -3.12 -6.54 1.61
CA GLY A 69 -2.24 -7.62 1.13
C GLY A 69 -1.45 -8.34 2.23
N SER A 70 -0.74 -7.60 3.09
CA SER A 70 0.02 -8.19 4.21
C SER A 70 -0.87 -8.98 5.18
N LEU A 71 -2.09 -8.48 5.46
CA LEU A 71 -3.04 -9.18 6.31
C LEU A 71 -3.62 -10.41 5.60
N GLU A 72 -3.92 -10.31 4.30
CA GLU A 72 -4.48 -11.42 3.52
C GLU A 72 -3.54 -12.63 3.49
N PHE A 73 -2.24 -12.40 3.27
CA PHE A 73 -1.23 -13.47 3.36
C PHE A 73 -1.18 -14.10 4.76
N LEU A 74 -1.27 -13.29 5.81
CA LEU A 74 -1.33 -13.79 7.19
C LEU A 74 -2.62 -14.55 7.47
N LEU A 75 -3.77 -14.08 6.97
CA LEU A 75 -5.07 -14.72 7.16
C LEU A 75 -5.09 -16.15 6.64
N ILE A 76 -4.42 -16.44 5.52
CA ILE A 76 -4.34 -17.81 4.99
C ILE A 76 -3.74 -18.73 6.06
N GLY A 77 -2.62 -18.35 6.67
CA GLY A 77 -1.98 -19.14 7.73
C GLY A 77 -2.82 -19.24 9.01
N LEU A 78 -3.47 -18.14 9.41
CA LEU A 78 -4.33 -18.09 10.59
C LEU A 78 -5.58 -18.96 10.43
N VAL A 79 -6.19 -18.97 9.24
CA VAL A 79 -7.34 -19.80 8.91
C VAL A 79 -6.92 -21.28 8.86
N ALA A 80 -5.82 -21.61 8.19
CA ALA A 80 -5.29 -22.98 8.13
C ALA A 80 -4.96 -23.54 9.52
N ALA A 81 -4.49 -22.68 10.44
CA ALA A 81 -4.21 -23.05 11.83
C ALA A 81 -5.45 -23.04 12.76
N ALA A 82 -6.66 -22.80 12.21
CA ALA A 82 -7.90 -22.65 12.99
C ALA A 82 -7.76 -21.68 14.18
N THR A 83 -7.05 -20.58 13.96
CA THR A 83 -6.70 -19.60 15.01
C THR A 83 -7.96 -18.95 15.59
N PRO A 84 -8.08 -18.78 16.92
CA PRO A 84 -9.23 -18.11 17.55
C PRO A 84 -9.47 -16.71 17.01
N LEU A 85 -10.73 -16.33 16.77
CA LEU A 85 -11.11 -15.04 16.18
C LEU A 85 -10.54 -13.83 16.93
N ALA A 86 -10.41 -13.91 18.26
CA ALA A 86 -9.79 -12.84 19.05
C ALA A 86 -8.33 -12.59 18.66
N HIS A 87 -7.57 -13.65 18.39
CA HIS A 87 -6.19 -13.55 17.89
C HIS A 87 -6.14 -12.99 16.47
N VAL A 88 -7.04 -13.46 15.60
CA VAL A 88 -7.16 -12.92 14.23
C VAL A 88 -7.45 -11.43 14.27
N ALA A 89 -8.41 -11.00 15.10
CA ALA A 89 -8.77 -9.58 15.25
C ALA A 89 -7.61 -8.73 15.79
N LEU A 90 -6.89 -9.22 16.81
CA LEU A 90 -5.73 -8.52 17.35
C LEU A 90 -4.61 -8.41 16.31
N THR A 91 -4.32 -9.49 15.60
CA THR A 91 -3.30 -9.49 14.53
C THR A 91 -3.69 -8.54 13.41
N ALA A 92 -4.94 -8.57 12.96
CA ALA A 92 -5.46 -7.67 11.93
C ALA A 92 -5.32 -6.19 12.36
N PHE A 93 -5.68 -5.88 13.61
CA PHE A 93 -5.53 -4.54 14.16
C PHE A 93 -4.06 -4.09 14.17
N LEU A 94 -3.16 -4.90 14.70
CA LEU A 94 -1.74 -4.54 14.82
C LEU A 94 -1.06 -4.39 13.46
N VAL A 95 -1.32 -5.28 12.51
CA VAL A 95 -0.74 -5.22 11.15
C VAL A 95 -1.23 -3.99 10.39
N ASN A 96 -2.52 -3.66 10.52
CA ASN A 96 -3.13 -2.55 9.81
C ASN A 96 -3.05 -1.22 10.58
N PHE A 97 -2.52 -1.19 11.79
CA PHE A 97 -2.43 0.03 12.60
C PHE A 97 -1.74 1.20 11.89
N ARG A 98 -0.80 0.90 10.99
CA ARG A 98 -0.13 1.89 10.15
C ARG A 98 -1.09 2.77 9.33
N HIS A 99 -2.26 2.27 8.94
CA HIS A 99 -3.25 3.02 8.15
C HIS A 99 -3.81 4.23 8.90
N VAL A 100 -3.78 4.23 10.23
CA VAL A 100 -4.12 5.40 11.05
C VAL A 100 -3.22 6.59 10.70
N PHE A 101 -1.93 6.34 10.51
CA PHE A 101 -0.96 7.38 10.12
C PHE A 101 -1.15 7.86 8.69
N TYR A 102 -1.55 6.95 7.78
CA TYR A 102 -1.84 7.32 6.39
C TYR A 102 -3.02 8.28 6.32
N ALA A 103 -4.06 8.04 7.12
CA ALA A 103 -5.24 8.88 7.16
C ALA A 103 -4.93 10.34 7.56
N LEU A 104 -3.86 10.60 8.32
CA LEU A 104 -3.47 11.94 8.76
C LEU A 104 -2.94 12.83 7.64
N SER A 105 -2.31 12.25 6.61
CA SER A 105 -1.68 13.01 5.52
C SER A 105 -2.29 12.75 4.15
N PHE A 106 -3.17 11.76 4.04
CA PHE A 106 -3.86 11.45 2.79
C PHE A 106 -4.83 12.58 2.40
N PRO A 107 -4.82 13.04 1.12
CA PRO A 107 -5.61 14.19 0.68
C PRO A 107 -7.10 13.88 0.49
N LEU A 108 -7.77 13.28 1.47
CA LEU A 108 -9.18 12.89 1.42
C LEU A 108 -10.12 14.08 1.19
N HIS A 109 -9.70 15.30 1.56
CA HIS A 109 -10.47 16.53 1.33
C HIS A 109 -10.69 16.83 -0.16
N ARG A 110 -9.84 16.32 -1.06
CA ARG A 110 -9.96 16.48 -2.53
C ARG A 110 -11.00 15.55 -3.13
N VAL A 111 -11.30 14.44 -2.47
CA VAL A 111 -12.27 13.45 -2.96
C VAL A 111 -13.68 13.95 -2.72
N GLY A 112 -14.49 14.01 -3.80
CA GLY A 112 -15.88 14.47 -3.75
C GLY A 112 -16.86 13.39 -3.30
N GLY A 113 -17.94 13.82 -2.65
CA GLY A 113 -19.05 12.96 -2.26
C GLY A 113 -18.74 12.03 -1.07
N ARG A 114 -19.79 11.61 -0.37
CA ARG A 114 -19.67 10.70 0.80
C ARG A 114 -19.19 9.31 0.39
N LEU A 115 -19.74 8.75 -0.69
CA LEU A 115 -19.36 7.43 -1.21
C LEU A 115 -17.91 7.42 -1.71
N GLY A 116 -17.48 8.47 -2.43
CA GLY A 116 -16.10 8.59 -2.88
C GLY A 116 -15.12 8.63 -1.70
N LYS A 117 -15.44 9.38 -0.66
CA LYS A 117 -14.61 9.44 0.57
C LYS A 117 -14.59 8.11 1.31
N ALA A 118 -15.73 7.44 1.46
CA ALA A 118 -15.81 6.13 2.10
C ALA A 118 -14.97 5.09 1.35
N TYR A 119 -15.14 5.02 0.02
CA TYR A 119 -14.32 4.14 -0.81
C TYR A 119 -12.84 4.47 -0.73
N SER A 120 -12.49 5.75 -0.83
CA SER A 120 -11.10 6.19 -0.80
C SER A 120 -10.42 5.93 0.55
N SER A 121 -11.18 5.93 1.65
CA SER A 121 -10.68 5.53 2.98
C SER A 121 -10.49 4.00 3.06
N PHE A 122 -11.40 3.22 2.49
CA PHE A 122 -11.29 1.77 2.42
C PHE A 122 -10.10 1.35 1.53
N ALA A 123 -9.96 1.97 0.36
CA ALA A 123 -8.93 1.66 -0.62
C ALA A 123 -7.58 2.38 -0.36
N LEU A 124 -7.32 2.78 0.88
CA LEU A 124 -6.08 3.43 1.28
C LEU A 124 -5.02 2.39 1.65
N THR A 125 -4.38 1.81 0.65
CA THR A 125 -3.24 0.89 0.80
C THR A 125 -1.91 1.63 0.82
N ASP A 126 -0.82 0.90 1.08
CA ASP A 126 0.55 1.44 1.08
C ASP A 126 0.89 2.09 -0.26
N GLU A 127 0.51 1.45 -1.37
CA GLU A 127 0.77 1.90 -2.72
C GLU A 127 -0.05 3.15 -3.05
N ALA A 128 -1.34 3.14 -2.72
CA ALA A 128 -2.20 4.29 -2.91
C ALA A 128 -1.70 5.50 -2.11
N TYR A 129 -1.27 5.28 -0.88
CA TYR A 129 -0.67 6.31 -0.03
C TYR A 129 0.62 6.86 -0.64
N ALA A 130 1.55 5.98 -1.02
CA ALA A 130 2.85 6.38 -1.58
C ALA A 130 2.69 7.22 -2.85
N LEU A 131 1.78 6.80 -3.76
CA LEU A 131 1.52 7.53 -5.01
C LEU A 131 0.83 8.87 -4.80
N THR A 132 -0.08 8.97 -3.81
CA THR A 132 -0.92 10.18 -3.62
C THR A 132 -0.30 11.23 -2.71
N THR A 133 0.75 10.90 -1.95
CA THR A 133 1.45 11.83 -1.05
C THR A 133 2.73 12.41 -1.64
N GLY A 134 3.18 11.92 -2.80
CA GLY A 134 4.32 12.46 -3.53
C GLY A 134 4.09 13.88 -4.05
N GLU A 135 5.18 14.59 -4.38
CA GLU A 135 5.10 15.98 -4.89
C GLU A 135 4.27 16.10 -6.17
N ALA A 136 4.40 15.13 -7.09
CA ALA A 136 3.64 15.09 -8.34
C ALA A 136 2.12 15.02 -8.09
N ALA A 137 1.70 14.41 -6.99
CA ALA A 137 0.29 14.23 -6.66
C ALA A 137 -0.35 15.49 -6.02
N ARG A 138 0.42 16.51 -5.70
CA ARG A 138 -0.11 17.75 -5.08
C ARG A 138 -1.16 18.46 -5.93
N SER A 139 -1.07 18.32 -7.25
CA SER A 139 -2.00 18.93 -8.22
C SER A 139 -3.11 17.99 -8.69
N TRP A 140 -3.17 16.75 -8.19
CA TRP A 140 -4.14 15.77 -8.69
C TRP A 140 -5.57 16.09 -8.24
N SER A 141 -6.52 15.84 -9.15
CA SER A 141 -7.94 15.91 -8.86
C SER A 141 -8.37 14.74 -7.95
N GLY A 142 -9.45 14.95 -7.19
CA GLY A 142 -10.03 13.86 -6.40
C GLY A 142 -10.50 12.67 -7.25
N ARG A 143 -10.94 12.91 -8.50
CA ARG A 143 -11.30 11.84 -9.45
C ARG A 143 -10.09 11.01 -9.85
N ARG A 144 -8.93 11.63 -10.10
CA ARG A 144 -7.69 10.92 -10.43
C ARG A 144 -7.26 10.03 -9.25
N ILE A 145 -7.36 10.52 -8.01
CA ILE A 145 -7.05 9.76 -6.81
C ILE A 145 -7.95 8.51 -6.71
N VAL A 146 -9.27 8.67 -6.87
CA VAL A 146 -10.22 7.55 -6.82
C VAL A 146 -9.96 6.54 -7.94
N TRP A 147 -9.72 7.01 -9.19
CA TRP A 147 -9.39 6.10 -10.29
C TRP A 147 -8.11 5.32 -10.05
N LEU A 148 -7.08 5.96 -9.48
CA LEU A 148 -5.84 5.29 -9.12
C LEU A 148 -6.10 4.16 -8.11
N GLN A 149 -6.89 4.43 -7.06
CA GLN A 149 -7.24 3.43 -6.06
C GLN A 149 -8.06 2.27 -6.65
N VAL A 150 -9.02 2.58 -7.53
CA VAL A 150 -9.81 1.55 -8.25
C VAL A 150 -8.91 0.67 -9.12
N LEU A 151 -7.97 1.26 -9.83
CA LEU A 151 -7.03 0.52 -10.69
C LEU A 151 -6.10 -0.38 -9.86
N CYS A 152 -5.54 0.13 -8.76
CA CYS A 152 -4.72 -0.68 -7.83
C CYS A 152 -5.53 -1.87 -7.28
N GLN A 153 -6.78 -1.64 -6.87
CA GLN A 153 -7.66 -2.72 -6.41
C GLN A 153 -7.96 -3.74 -7.52
N LEU A 154 -8.23 -3.27 -8.73
CA LEU A 154 -8.48 -4.17 -9.87
C LEU A 154 -7.25 -5.03 -10.20
N TYR A 155 -6.04 -4.48 -10.17
CA TYR A 155 -4.83 -5.28 -10.36
C TYR A 155 -4.68 -6.36 -9.29
N TRP A 156 -4.96 -6.02 -8.04
CA TRP A 156 -4.89 -6.96 -6.91
C TRP A 156 -5.94 -8.07 -7.02
N VAL A 157 -7.21 -7.69 -7.21
CA VAL A 157 -8.33 -8.65 -7.36
C VAL A 157 -8.16 -9.55 -8.58
N ALA A 158 -7.78 -8.96 -9.73
CA ALA A 158 -7.55 -9.73 -10.95
C ALA A 158 -6.38 -10.71 -10.78
N GLY A 159 -5.29 -10.29 -10.14
CA GLY A 159 -4.17 -11.17 -9.80
C GLY A 159 -4.60 -12.30 -8.89
N GLY A 160 -5.26 -12.01 -7.77
CA GLY A 160 -5.72 -13.01 -6.81
C GLY A 160 -6.69 -14.03 -7.42
N THR A 161 -7.66 -13.54 -8.19
CA THR A 161 -8.61 -14.42 -8.90
C THR A 161 -7.92 -15.29 -9.95
N ALA A 162 -7.06 -14.69 -10.78
CA ALA A 162 -6.29 -15.43 -11.79
C ALA A 162 -5.38 -16.48 -11.13
N GLY A 163 -4.69 -16.12 -10.07
CA GLY A 163 -3.84 -17.04 -9.30
C GLY A 163 -4.61 -18.20 -8.70
N ALA A 164 -5.80 -17.94 -8.14
CA ALA A 164 -6.63 -18.99 -7.58
C ALA A 164 -7.19 -19.94 -8.67
N LEU A 165 -7.62 -19.42 -9.82
CA LEU A 165 -8.09 -20.23 -10.93
C LEU A 165 -6.97 -21.06 -11.57
N LEU A 166 -5.77 -20.51 -11.64
CA LEU A 166 -4.57 -21.21 -12.15
C LEU A 166 -3.92 -22.11 -11.10
N GLY A 167 -4.18 -21.87 -9.82
CA GLY A 167 -3.59 -22.61 -8.71
C GLY A 167 -3.83 -24.11 -8.75
N GLY A 168 -5.00 -24.54 -9.25
CA GLY A 168 -5.31 -25.95 -9.47
C GLY A 168 -4.50 -26.63 -10.59
N LEU A 169 -3.83 -25.84 -11.45
CA LEU A 169 -2.92 -26.33 -12.48
C LEU A 169 -1.48 -26.43 -11.98
N VAL A 170 -1.20 -25.82 -10.84
CA VAL A 170 0.13 -25.83 -10.21
C VAL A 170 0.27 -27.12 -9.41
N PRO A 171 1.25 -27.99 -9.72
CA PRO A 171 1.41 -29.26 -8.99
C PRO A 171 1.67 -29.00 -7.48
N ASP A 172 1.04 -29.80 -6.61
CA ASP A 172 1.22 -29.77 -5.14
C ASP A 172 2.69 -29.96 -4.69
N ARG A 173 3.54 -30.39 -5.60
CA ARG A 173 4.98 -30.62 -5.36
C ARG A 173 5.85 -29.38 -5.52
N LEU A 174 5.30 -28.22 -5.84
CA LEU A 174 6.05 -26.97 -5.84
C LEU A 174 6.42 -26.58 -4.40
N THR A 175 7.49 -27.20 -3.92
CA THR A 175 8.19 -26.77 -2.69
C THR A 175 8.69 -25.36 -2.90
N GLY A 176 8.20 -24.40 -2.12
CA GLY A 176 8.65 -23.00 -2.22
C GLY A 176 7.55 -21.98 -2.12
N LEU A 177 6.27 -22.35 -2.17
CA LEU A 177 5.17 -21.42 -1.92
C LEU A 177 5.24 -20.85 -0.50
N ASP A 178 5.64 -21.66 0.50
CA ASP A 178 5.91 -21.20 1.87
C ASP A 178 7.06 -20.17 1.90
N PHE A 179 8.05 -20.36 1.01
CA PHE A 179 9.14 -19.40 0.85
C PHE A 179 8.68 -18.10 0.18
N ALA A 180 7.68 -18.13 -0.70
CA ALA A 180 7.17 -16.93 -1.37
C ALA A 180 6.64 -15.91 -0.36
N LEU A 181 5.93 -16.36 0.68
CA LEU A 181 5.48 -15.51 1.78
C LEU A 181 6.65 -14.90 2.56
N THR A 182 7.64 -15.72 2.90
CA THR A 182 8.86 -15.25 3.57
C THR A 182 9.61 -14.25 2.70
N ALA A 183 9.78 -14.55 1.41
CA ALA A 183 10.42 -13.64 0.44
C ALA A 183 9.69 -12.31 0.33
N LEU A 184 8.35 -12.32 0.29
CA LEU A 184 7.54 -11.11 0.29
C LEU A 184 7.85 -10.23 1.52
N PHE A 185 7.82 -10.80 2.72
CA PHE A 185 8.10 -10.03 3.94
C PHE A 185 9.54 -9.53 3.98
N VAL A 186 10.50 -10.29 3.47
CA VAL A 186 11.89 -9.83 3.33
C VAL A 186 11.98 -8.65 2.37
N VAL A 187 11.33 -8.72 1.22
CA VAL A 187 11.30 -7.60 0.25
C VAL A 187 10.66 -6.36 0.87
N LEU A 188 9.50 -6.50 1.53
CA LEU A 188 8.84 -5.38 2.22
C LEU A 188 9.72 -4.77 3.32
N ALA A 189 10.45 -5.61 4.07
CA ALA A 189 11.39 -5.12 5.09
C ALA A 189 12.57 -4.36 4.47
N VAL A 190 13.13 -4.87 3.37
CA VAL A 190 14.22 -4.21 2.62
C VAL A 190 13.74 -2.89 2.03
N ASP A 191 12.55 -2.84 1.45
CA ASP A 191 11.99 -1.61 0.87
C ASP A 191 11.69 -0.57 1.94
N ALA A 192 11.16 -0.99 3.10
CA ALA A 192 10.97 -0.11 4.25
C ALA A 192 12.31 0.48 4.75
N TYR A 193 13.37 -0.36 4.81
CA TYR A 193 14.71 0.09 5.15
C TYR A 193 15.27 1.08 4.13
N ARG A 194 15.14 0.78 2.83
CA ARG A 194 15.61 1.67 1.75
C ARG A 194 14.93 3.02 1.77
N ALA A 195 13.64 3.05 2.09
CA ALA A 195 12.86 4.28 2.16
C ALA A 195 13.34 5.26 3.25
N ARG A 196 13.84 4.76 4.38
CA ARG A 196 14.22 5.61 5.52
C ARG A 196 15.67 5.46 5.99
N ARG A 197 16.39 4.42 5.58
CA ARG A 197 17.77 4.09 6.01
C ARG A 197 17.98 4.15 7.53
N ASP A 198 16.94 3.80 8.28
CA ASP A 198 16.94 3.82 9.75
C ASP A 198 17.32 2.43 10.26
N ILE A 199 18.60 2.21 10.58
CA ILE A 199 19.13 0.92 11.07
C ILE A 199 18.51 0.50 12.42
N PRO A 200 18.30 1.38 13.42
CA PRO A 200 17.71 0.98 14.69
C PRO A 200 16.33 0.34 14.61
N THR A 201 15.49 0.74 13.65
CA THR A 201 14.12 0.21 13.53
C THR A 201 14.06 -1.28 13.13
N PRO A 202 14.73 -1.78 12.07
CA PRO A 202 14.75 -3.20 11.76
C PRO A 202 15.48 -4.04 12.82
N VAL A 203 16.51 -3.50 13.47
CA VAL A 203 17.17 -4.17 14.60
C VAL A 203 16.21 -4.34 15.77
N LEU A 204 15.48 -3.29 16.14
CA LEU A 204 14.44 -3.36 17.17
C LEU A 204 13.36 -4.40 16.80
N ALA A 205 12.90 -4.43 15.54
CA ALA A 205 11.92 -5.41 15.08
C ALA A 205 12.43 -6.85 15.23
N LEU A 206 13.70 -7.10 14.83
CA LEU A 206 14.33 -8.40 14.97
C LEU A 206 14.44 -8.82 16.45
N VAL A 207 14.88 -7.92 17.32
CA VAL A 207 14.99 -8.19 18.77
C VAL A 207 13.60 -8.51 19.36
N CYS A 208 12.58 -7.73 19.05
CA CYS A 208 11.22 -7.97 19.51
C CYS A 208 10.68 -9.32 19.01
N ALA A 209 10.96 -9.67 17.75
CA ALA A 209 10.56 -10.98 17.20
C ALA A 209 11.26 -12.16 17.90
N LEU A 210 12.57 -12.03 18.16
CA LEU A 210 13.32 -13.05 18.90
C LEU A 210 12.83 -13.18 20.33
N VAL A 211 12.63 -12.08 21.06
CA VAL A 211 12.08 -12.10 22.42
C VAL A 211 10.72 -12.77 22.45
N ALA A 212 9.81 -12.40 21.55
CA ALA A 212 8.49 -13.00 21.47
C ALA A 212 8.54 -14.49 21.12
N ARG A 213 9.47 -14.92 20.24
CA ARG A 213 9.67 -16.32 19.84
C ARG A 213 10.06 -17.20 21.01
N PHE A 214 10.87 -16.70 21.92
CA PHE A 214 11.34 -17.48 23.10
C PHE A 214 10.42 -17.32 24.30
N ALA A 215 9.84 -16.13 24.53
CA ALA A 215 8.99 -15.88 25.71
C ALA A 215 7.57 -16.42 25.56
N VAL A 216 6.96 -16.28 24.37
CA VAL A 216 5.54 -16.64 24.13
C VAL A 216 5.39 -17.27 22.73
N PRO A 217 5.88 -18.52 22.51
CA PRO A 217 5.87 -19.13 21.18
C PRO A 217 4.49 -19.24 20.54
N GLY A 218 3.44 -19.52 21.34
CA GLY A 218 2.05 -19.65 20.87
C GLY A 218 1.39 -18.34 20.43
N GLN A 219 1.98 -17.19 20.79
CA GLN A 219 1.47 -15.85 20.45
C GLN A 219 2.58 -14.93 19.94
N MET A 220 3.56 -15.51 19.25
CA MET A 220 4.76 -14.83 18.79
C MET A 220 4.44 -13.53 18.04
N LEU A 221 3.52 -13.57 17.07
CA LEU A 221 3.25 -12.43 16.20
C LEU A 221 2.63 -11.24 16.95
N PRO A 222 1.50 -11.37 17.68
CA PRO A 222 0.93 -10.26 18.43
C PRO A 222 1.88 -9.74 19.52
N ALA A 223 2.63 -10.62 20.18
CA ALA A 223 3.62 -10.23 21.18
C ALA A 223 4.78 -9.42 20.55
N ALA A 224 5.32 -9.88 19.43
CA ALA A 224 6.38 -9.17 18.69
C ALA A 224 5.92 -7.79 18.23
N LEU A 225 4.72 -7.68 17.66
CA LEU A 225 4.16 -6.41 17.20
C LEU A 225 3.87 -5.44 18.37
N GLY A 226 3.36 -5.96 19.48
CA GLY A 226 3.13 -5.17 20.70
C GLY A 226 4.43 -4.62 21.28
N LEU A 227 5.45 -5.48 21.44
CA LEU A 227 6.80 -5.08 21.89
C LEU A 227 7.44 -4.07 20.94
N PHE A 228 7.32 -4.28 19.63
CA PHE A 228 7.87 -3.36 18.63
C PHE A 228 7.20 -2.00 18.71
N THR A 229 5.86 -1.96 18.81
CA THR A 229 5.11 -0.71 18.96
C THR A 229 5.49 0.03 20.24
N ALA A 230 5.57 -0.68 21.37
CA ALA A 230 6.02 -0.11 22.64
C ALA A 230 7.46 0.43 22.55
N GLY A 231 8.36 -0.29 21.89
CA GLY A 231 9.74 0.12 21.66
C GLY A 231 9.85 1.39 20.81
N LEU A 232 9.01 1.51 19.76
CA LEU A 232 8.96 2.72 18.93
C LEU A 232 8.42 3.92 19.71
N LEU A 233 7.38 3.73 20.52
CA LEU A 233 6.82 4.79 21.37
C LEU A 233 7.82 5.25 22.43
N ALA A 234 8.52 4.32 23.08
CA ALA A 234 9.56 4.63 24.02
C ALA A 234 10.71 5.41 23.36
N ARG A 235 11.15 4.97 22.18
CA ARG A 235 12.17 5.69 21.39
C ARG A 235 11.71 7.11 21.02
N HIS A 236 10.44 7.26 20.64
CA HIS A 236 9.89 8.58 20.32
C HIS A 236 9.83 9.49 21.57
N ALA A 237 9.42 8.95 22.73
CA ALA A 237 9.34 9.69 23.98
C ALA A 237 10.72 10.11 24.52
N LEU A 238 11.75 9.27 24.30
CA LEU A 238 13.13 9.50 24.72
C LEU A 238 13.95 10.32 23.71
N ALA A 239 13.45 10.53 22.49
CA ALA A 239 14.12 11.35 21.49
C ALA A 239 14.19 12.80 21.97
N PRO A 240 15.38 13.45 22.02
CA PRO A 240 15.49 14.83 22.42
C PRO A 240 14.67 15.69 21.46
N ARG A 241 13.71 16.46 22.00
CA ARG A 241 12.99 17.49 21.24
C ARG A 241 14.02 18.44 20.64
N LYS A 242 14.22 18.42 19.31
CA LYS A 242 14.91 19.50 18.62
C LYS A 242 14.16 20.78 18.96
N LYS A 243 14.84 21.69 19.72
CA LYS A 243 14.39 23.07 19.86
C LYS A 243 14.24 23.62 18.43
N GLU A 244 13.03 24.06 18.07
CA GLU A 244 12.85 24.92 16.92
C GLU A 244 13.75 26.13 17.14
N GLU A 245 14.77 26.28 16.31
CA GLU A 245 15.54 27.51 16.23
C GLU A 245 14.57 28.58 15.73
N GLU A 246 14.22 29.47 16.62
CA GLU A 246 13.48 30.70 16.36
C GLU A 246 14.24 31.46 15.26
N PRO A 247 13.60 31.80 14.11
CA PRO A 247 14.30 32.54 13.07
C PRO A 247 14.70 33.89 13.66
N ALA A 248 16.01 34.14 13.74
CA ALA A 248 16.57 35.40 14.13
C ALA A 248 15.94 36.53 13.29
N ARG A 249 15.18 37.38 13.97
CA ARG A 249 14.70 38.65 13.42
C ARG A 249 15.92 39.53 13.19
N ALA A 250 16.21 39.77 11.92
CA ALA A 250 17.06 40.86 11.46
C ALA A 250 16.28 41.75 10.51
#